data_e20601183cbfd7279e0d000fe1aca43e
#
_entry.id   e20601183cbfd7279e0d000fe1aca43e
#
_cell.length_a   1.000
_cell.length_b   1.000
_cell.length_c   1.000
_cell.angle_alpha   90.00
_cell.angle_beta   90.00
_cell.angle_gamma   90.00
#
_symmetry.space_group_name_H-M   'P 1'
#
loop_
_entity.id
_entity.type
_entity.pdbx_description
1 polymer ?
#
loop_
_entity_poly.entity_id
_entity_poly.type
_entity_poly.pdbx_seq_one_letter_code
_entity_poly.pdbx_strand_id
1 'polypeptide(L)'
;MPRHTAAAIPLLALLCAISVTPRVSAKTTYVKVTPAQDLAAVIKNARANTAFLLAPGTYRLKPQEPHLQAVLLENKSNISIIGRNREKTRIELSPGVKFGFYMGSNLSTITIQGLTITGTPPLKENTHAIGTYAGSPKIKGVRFTNLRIEKVAVGISVASSINSDYEDVIIDRNVIGPTIGVEPGWGYGVHVENVMNATVSGNLIKECTRHSIYLARAAEKAHVRIENNLILAHDPAAKQPRWYCAALVCSRSSDVTIAHNLLVNPRTIAISVEPDEFMGWPTKNISLFSNRVLGSRRVGIWGTTGGPCGALANSVTLDPAPPDPQWCLETSTYNYARGKKTESAIEPPAARWKNAGYTAELGGKLFIMAGGVLDQADPKTWTFETCPKKWENVRGLVALENALGKKKHRLFVVTDTGIDEVNPVRWKVKSSKGDWKDARFVTAAAGYLQVLKGDEVYRLSPKSPGSRSVNKAWPGASWIFGLGDNFYFLIAKGDYLLNGKTLKGVKLGGETR
;
A
#
# COMPACT_ATOMS: atom_id res chain seq x y z
N MET A 1 74.72 18.50 18.45
CA MET A 1 73.60 17.90 17.67
C MET A 1 73.53 16.43 18.02
N PRO A 2 72.54 15.97 18.78
CA PRO A 2 72.32 14.55 19.02
C PRO A 2 71.27 13.99 18.03
N ARG A 3 71.59 12.85 17.47
CA ARG A 3 70.73 12.05 16.58
C ARG A 3 69.68 11.32 17.40
N HIS A 4 68.40 11.55 17.09
CA HIS A 4 67.34 10.76 17.62
C HIS A 4 67.12 9.51 16.75
N THR A 5 67.32 8.35 17.32
CA THR A 5 66.96 7.04 16.80
C THR A 5 65.49 6.81 17.09
N ALA A 6 64.66 6.66 16.04
CA ALA A 6 63.25 6.27 16.15
C ALA A 6 63.14 4.74 16.33
N ALA A 7 62.60 4.34 17.43
CA ALA A 7 62.25 2.95 17.67
C ALA A 7 60.96 2.59 16.94
N ALA A 8 61.00 1.59 16.07
CA ALA A 8 59.86 1.01 15.40
C ALA A 8 59.08 0.08 16.37
N ILE A 9 57.83 0.39 16.62
CA ILE A 9 56.88 -0.46 17.36
C ILE A 9 56.24 -1.43 16.35
N PRO A 10 56.33 -2.75 16.53
CA PRO A 10 55.60 -3.68 15.65
C PRO A 10 54.14 -3.66 15.97
N LEU A 11 53.32 -3.31 14.99
CA LEU A 11 51.86 -3.37 15.03
C LEU A 11 51.43 -4.83 14.97
N LEU A 12 51.06 -5.42 16.12
CA LEU A 12 50.52 -6.77 16.22
C LEU A 12 49.09 -6.73 15.69
N ALA A 13 48.87 -7.16 14.46
CA ALA A 13 47.54 -7.30 13.86
C ALA A 13 46.82 -8.47 14.52
N LEU A 14 45.92 -8.15 15.45
CA LEU A 14 45.00 -9.11 16.04
C LEU A 14 43.92 -9.45 15.00
N LEU A 15 44.10 -10.51 14.22
CA LEU A 15 43.11 -11.10 13.36
C LEU A 15 42.03 -11.76 14.25
N CYS A 16 40.97 -11.01 14.60
CA CYS A 16 39.76 -11.58 15.07
C CYS A 16 39.10 -12.35 13.91
N ALA A 17 39.38 -13.64 13.84
CA ALA A 17 38.60 -14.56 13.02
C ALA A 17 37.16 -14.59 13.55
N ILE A 18 36.28 -13.73 12.98
CA ILE A 18 34.85 -13.86 13.15
C ILE A 18 34.47 -15.16 12.44
N SER A 19 34.36 -16.24 13.18
CA SER A 19 33.78 -17.46 12.69
C SER A 19 32.30 -17.20 12.40
N VAL A 20 31.99 -16.81 11.16
CA VAL A 20 30.65 -16.81 10.64
C VAL A 20 30.24 -18.29 10.54
N THR A 21 29.73 -18.84 11.63
CA THR A 21 29.04 -20.12 11.57
C THR A 21 27.90 -19.94 10.58
N PRO A 22 27.85 -20.70 9.48
CA PRO A 22 26.73 -20.64 8.57
C PRO A 22 25.47 -20.95 9.40
N ARG A 23 24.54 -19.98 9.51
CA ARG A 23 23.22 -20.24 10.08
C ARG A 23 22.60 -21.32 9.22
N VAL A 24 22.61 -22.55 9.70
CA VAL A 24 21.86 -23.64 9.09
C VAL A 24 20.40 -23.17 9.10
N SER A 25 19.88 -22.85 7.92
CA SER A 25 18.46 -22.51 7.77
C SER A 25 17.67 -23.72 8.24
N ALA A 26 16.98 -23.58 9.36
CA ALA A 26 16.19 -24.68 9.92
C ALA A 26 15.18 -25.12 8.86
N LYS A 27 15.15 -26.44 8.58
CA LYS A 27 14.29 -27.03 7.55
C LYS A 27 12.82 -26.72 7.84
N THR A 28 12.10 -26.15 6.89
CA THR A 28 10.67 -25.88 7.02
C THR A 28 9.87 -27.17 7.01
N THR A 29 9.04 -27.39 8.02
CA THR A 29 8.08 -28.49 8.08
C THR A 29 6.79 -28.10 7.36
N TYR A 30 6.36 -28.90 6.40
CA TYR A 30 5.11 -28.67 5.67
C TYR A 30 4.00 -29.56 6.24
N VAL A 31 2.91 -28.92 6.66
CA VAL A 31 1.72 -29.60 7.19
C VAL A 31 0.55 -29.35 6.23
N LYS A 32 0.02 -30.41 5.65
CA LYS A 32 -1.21 -30.33 4.85
C LYS A 32 -2.41 -30.30 5.79
N VAL A 33 -3.31 -29.33 5.58
CA VAL A 33 -4.52 -29.18 6.38
C VAL A 33 -5.72 -29.24 5.44
N THR A 34 -6.74 -30.00 5.80
CA THR A 34 -8.00 -30.13 5.07
C THR A 34 -9.14 -29.47 5.86
N PRO A 35 -10.26 -29.11 5.21
CA PRO A 35 -11.41 -28.51 5.88
C PRO A 35 -12.06 -29.38 6.98
N ALA A 36 -11.82 -30.68 6.96
CA ALA A 36 -12.31 -31.61 7.99
C ALA A 36 -11.53 -31.54 9.31
N GLN A 37 -10.35 -30.90 9.31
CA GLN A 37 -9.50 -30.76 10.48
C GLN A 37 -9.80 -29.45 11.21
N ASP A 38 -9.65 -29.47 12.52
CA ASP A 38 -9.69 -28.24 13.33
C ASP A 38 -8.42 -27.41 13.09
N LEU A 39 -8.57 -26.39 12.25
CA LEU A 39 -7.47 -25.50 11.88
C LEU A 39 -6.85 -24.81 13.11
N ALA A 40 -7.69 -24.38 14.06
CA ALA A 40 -7.23 -23.69 15.26
C ALA A 40 -6.35 -24.60 16.12
N ALA A 41 -6.80 -25.84 16.35
CA ALA A 41 -6.03 -26.83 17.12
C ALA A 41 -4.72 -27.20 16.42
N VAL A 42 -4.73 -27.36 15.09
CA VAL A 42 -3.52 -27.67 14.30
C VAL A 42 -2.49 -26.54 14.42
N ILE A 43 -2.92 -25.27 14.31
CA ILE A 43 -2.02 -24.11 14.40
C ILE A 43 -1.54 -23.91 15.84
N LYS A 44 -2.40 -24.09 16.84
CA LYS A 44 -2.04 -23.96 18.26
C LYS A 44 -0.82 -24.81 18.62
N ASN A 45 -0.77 -26.04 18.11
CA ASN A 45 0.30 -27.01 18.38
C ASN A 45 1.52 -26.85 17.44
N ALA A 46 1.55 -25.82 16.60
CA ALA A 46 2.64 -25.59 15.68
C ALA A 46 3.97 -25.32 16.37
N ARG A 47 5.02 -25.99 15.91
CA ARG A 47 6.41 -25.63 16.23
C ARG A 47 6.89 -24.52 15.30
N ALA A 48 7.97 -23.87 15.65
CA ALA A 48 8.65 -22.93 14.75
C ALA A 48 9.00 -23.59 13.40
N ASN A 49 9.16 -22.80 12.36
CA ASN A 49 9.49 -23.23 11.00
C ASN A 49 8.42 -24.18 10.39
N THR A 50 7.15 -23.89 10.62
CA THR A 50 6.04 -24.68 10.07
C THR A 50 5.27 -23.90 9.01
N ALA A 51 5.05 -24.54 7.86
CA ALA A 51 4.17 -24.03 6.79
C ALA A 51 2.92 -24.91 6.67
N PHE A 52 1.76 -24.35 6.96
CA PHE A 52 0.45 -24.99 6.80
C PHE A 52 -0.04 -24.77 5.38
N LEU A 53 -0.21 -25.86 4.62
CA LEU A 53 -0.75 -25.83 3.26
C LEU A 53 -2.23 -26.19 3.32
N LEU A 54 -3.08 -25.17 3.30
CA LEU A 54 -4.53 -25.34 3.37
C LEU A 54 -5.07 -25.84 2.03
N ALA A 55 -5.73 -26.99 2.04
CA ALA A 55 -6.41 -27.52 0.88
C ALA A 55 -7.58 -26.61 0.47
N PRO A 56 -8.00 -26.60 -0.81
CA PRO A 56 -9.26 -25.97 -1.21
C PRO A 56 -10.44 -26.50 -0.41
N GLY A 57 -11.37 -25.62 -0.05
CA GLY A 57 -12.56 -25.88 0.72
C GLY A 57 -12.81 -24.82 1.79
N THR A 58 -13.84 -25.04 2.59
CA THR A 58 -14.31 -24.07 3.60
C THR A 58 -13.96 -24.54 5.00
N TYR A 59 -13.21 -23.73 5.71
CA TYR A 59 -12.84 -23.89 7.11
C TYR A 59 -13.77 -23.02 7.95
N ARG A 60 -14.69 -23.63 8.70
CA ARG A 60 -15.64 -22.91 9.57
C ARG A 60 -15.04 -22.76 10.96
N LEU A 61 -14.77 -21.54 11.36
CA LEU A 61 -14.11 -21.22 12.62
C LEU A 61 -15.09 -20.60 13.60
N LYS A 62 -15.04 -21.09 14.84
CA LYS A 62 -15.90 -20.64 15.95
C LYS A 62 -15.08 -19.78 16.92
N PRO A 63 -15.74 -18.89 17.70
CA PRO A 63 -15.05 -18.13 18.72
C PRO A 63 -14.52 -19.05 19.82
N GLN A 64 -13.32 -18.71 20.32
CA GLN A 64 -12.65 -19.36 21.45
C GLN A 64 -12.29 -18.30 22.49
N GLU A 65 -12.37 -18.66 23.75
CA GLU A 65 -11.93 -17.78 24.84
C GLU A 65 -10.39 -17.73 24.92
N PRO A 66 -9.81 -16.65 25.51
CA PRO A 66 -10.51 -15.56 26.23
C PRO A 66 -10.90 -14.35 25.37
N HIS A 67 -10.44 -14.22 24.11
CA HIS A 67 -10.60 -13.02 23.29
C HIS A 67 -11.62 -13.18 22.15
N LEU A 68 -12.43 -14.22 22.18
CA LEU A 68 -13.37 -14.57 21.10
C LEU A 68 -12.64 -14.70 19.73
N GLN A 69 -11.38 -15.15 19.76
CA GLN A 69 -10.60 -15.41 18.56
C GLN A 69 -10.95 -16.77 17.96
N ALA A 70 -10.84 -16.88 16.64
CA ALA A 70 -10.98 -18.16 15.96
C ALA A 70 -9.65 -18.92 15.90
N VAL A 71 -8.55 -18.24 15.61
CA VAL A 71 -7.19 -18.79 15.60
C VAL A 71 -6.27 -17.87 16.41
N LEU A 72 -5.58 -18.42 17.39
CA LEU A 72 -4.57 -17.71 18.17
C LEU A 72 -3.18 -18.01 17.62
N LEU A 73 -2.44 -16.95 17.30
CA LEU A 73 -1.02 -16.96 17.01
C LEU A 73 -0.30 -16.25 18.14
N GLU A 74 0.41 -16.99 18.97
CA GLU A 74 1.14 -16.46 20.11
C GLU A 74 2.40 -17.27 20.38
N ASN A 75 3.50 -16.60 20.74
CA ASN A 75 4.81 -17.25 20.96
C ASN A 75 5.23 -18.13 19.77
N LYS A 76 5.04 -17.61 18.53
CA LYS A 76 5.31 -18.33 17.29
C LYS A 76 6.37 -17.63 16.45
N SER A 77 7.21 -18.43 15.79
CA SER A 77 8.20 -17.91 14.84
C SER A 77 8.26 -18.76 13.57
N ASN A 78 8.49 -18.08 12.44
CA ASN A 78 8.58 -18.71 11.12
C ASN A 78 7.36 -19.59 10.79
N ILE A 79 6.17 -19.04 10.97
CA ILE A 79 4.91 -19.72 10.63
C ILE A 79 4.34 -19.16 9.34
N SER A 80 3.97 -20.05 8.43
CA SER A 80 3.27 -19.68 7.21
C SER A 80 1.93 -20.41 7.12
N ILE A 81 0.84 -19.67 6.86
CA ILE A 81 -0.50 -20.20 6.61
C ILE A 81 -0.84 -19.89 5.16
N ILE A 82 -0.86 -20.91 4.31
CA ILE A 82 -0.88 -20.76 2.85
C ILE A 82 -2.09 -21.48 2.28
N GLY A 83 -3.05 -20.72 1.76
CA GLY A 83 -4.11 -21.25 0.92
C GLY A 83 -3.59 -21.59 -0.49
N ARG A 84 -3.90 -22.77 -1.01
CA ARG A 84 -3.47 -23.16 -2.36
C ARG A 84 -4.10 -22.34 -3.46
N ASN A 85 -5.27 -21.79 -3.20
CA ASN A 85 -6.00 -20.95 -4.15
C ASN A 85 -6.89 -19.99 -3.37
N ARG A 86 -6.67 -18.68 -3.54
CA ARG A 86 -7.39 -17.64 -2.81
C ARG A 86 -8.91 -17.77 -2.92
N GLU A 87 -9.43 -18.07 -4.07
CA GLU A 87 -10.88 -18.14 -4.32
C GLU A 87 -11.50 -19.46 -3.82
N LYS A 88 -10.70 -20.51 -3.69
CA LYS A 88 -11.16 -21.85 -3.31
C LYS A 88 -10.82 -22.25 -1.87
N THR A 89 -9.88 -21.57 -1.21
CA THR A 89 -9.53 -21.81 0.20
C THR A 89 -10.17 -20.74 1.05
N ARG A 90 -11.23 -21.08 1.76
CA ARG A 90 -12.10 -20.10 2.44
C ARG A 90 -12.15 -20.34 3.93
N ILE A 91 -11.91 -19.29 4.70
CA ILE A 91 -12.11 -19.22 6.15
C ILE A 91 -13.42 -18.50 6.40
N GLU A 92 -14.40 -19.20 6.96
CA GLU A 92 -15.68 -18.62 7.38
C GLU A 92 -15.68 -18.40 8.90
N LEU A 93 -15.84 -17.15 9.32
CA LEU A 93 -15.91 -16.76 10.71
C LEU A 93 -17.37 -16.83 11.19
N SER A 94 -17.66 -17.70 12.16
CA SER A 94 -18.99 -17.81 12.75
C SER A 94 -19.38 -16.52 13.50
N PRO A 95 -20.67 -16.26 13.70
CA PRO A 95 -21.13 -15.15 14.54
C PRO A 95 -20.50 -15.21 15.94
N GLY A 96 -20.13 -14.06 16.49
CA GLY A 96 -19.45 -13.94 17.78
C GLY A 96 -17.93 -14.03 17.73
N VAL A 97 -17.33 -14.35 16.58
CA VAL A 97 -15.87 -14.24 16.41
C VAL A 97 -15.47 -12.76 16.38
N LYS A 98 -14.63 -12.34 17.31
CA LYS A 98 -14.05 -11.01 17.35
C LYS A 98 -12.77 -10.92 16.52
N PHE A 99 -11.93 -11.95 16.53
CA PHE A 99 -10.73 -12.02 15.71
C PHE A 99 -10.69 -13.36 14.95
N GLY A 100 -10.61 -13.29 13.62
CA GLY A 100 -10.39 -14.47 12.79
C GLY A 100 -9.02 -15.06 13.06
N PHE A 101 -7.95 -14.30 12.78
CA PHE A 101 -6.60 -14.59 13.24
C PHE A 101 -6.19 -13.53 14.26
N TYR A 102 -6.02 -13.96 15.49
CA TYR A 102 -5.54 -13.09 16.55
C TYR A 102 -4.01 -13.18 16.66
N MET A 103 -3.36 -12.06 16.41
CA MET A 103 -1.93 -11.89 16.49
C MET A 103 -1.57 -11.51 17.94
N GLY A 104 -1.28 -12.51 18.76
CA GLY A 104 -0.92 -12.33 20.16
C GLY A 104 0.55 -11.93 20.33
N SER A 105 1.11 -12.26 21.49
CA SER A 105 2.46 -11.82 21.89
C SER A 105 3.57 -12.62 21.21
N ASN A 106 4.78 -12.03 21.13
CA ASN A 106 6.04 -12.67 20.74
C ASN A 106 5.97 -13.39 19.39
N LEU A 107 5.56 -12.67 18.36
CA LEU A 107 5.52 -13.20 17.00
C LEU A 107 6.72 -12.73 16.18
N SER A 108 7.29 -13.64 15.42
CA SER A 108 8.30 -13.28 14.43
C SER A 108 8.14 -14.09 13.15
N THR A 109 8.25 -13.42 12.01
CA THR A 109 8.21 -14.02 10.67
C THR A 109 6.93 -14.85 10.44
N ILE A 110 5.77 -14.20 10.54
CA ILE A 110 4.47 -14.81 10.31
C ILE A 110 3.96 -14.41 8.91
N THR A 111 3.52 -15.38 8.13
CA THR A 111 2.92 -15.12 6.81
C THR A 111 1.53 -15.75 6.73
N ILE A 112 0.53 -14.97 6.31
CA ILE A 112 -0.81 -15.46 5.95
C ILE A 112 -1.08 -15.06 4.51
N GLN A 113 -1.33 -16.05 3.64
CA GLN A 113 -1.46 -15.76 2.20
C GLN A 113 -2.37 -16.71 1.44
N GLY A 114 -2.89 -16.22 0.30
CA GLY A 114 -3.52 -17.05 -0.74
C GLY A 114 -4.86 -17.65 -0.35
N LEU A 115 -5.63 -17.02 0.55
CA LEU A 115 -6.92 -17.52 1.03
C LEU A 115 -7.96 -16.39 1.16
N THR A 116 -9.22 -16.76 1.25
CA THR A 116 -10.34 -15.84 1.54
C THR A 116 -10.71 -15.94 3.02
N ILE A 117 -10.93 -14.78 3.67
CA ILE A 117 -11.49 -14.69 5.01
C ILE A 117 -12.82 -13.93 4.91
N THR A 118 -13.90 -14.51 5.43
CA THR A 118 -15.23 -13.90 5.38
C THR A 118 -15.95 -14.02 6.70
N GLY A 119 -16.58 -12.92 7.12
CA GLY A 119 -17.53 -12.94 8.23
C GLY A 119 -18.89 -13.51 7.80
N THR A 120 -19.67 -13.96 8.75
CA THR A 120 -21.05 -14.41 8.57
C THR A 120 -22.01 -13.34 9.08
N PRO A 121 -22.70 -12.59 8.22
CA PRO A 121 -23.72 -11.62 8.65
C PRO A 121 -24.96 -12.30 9.26
N PRO A 122 -25.66 -11.63 10.20
CA PRO A 122 -25.31 -10.34 10.78
C PRO A 122 -24.12 -10.45 11.75
N LEU A 123 -23.17 -9.51 11.64
CA LEU A 123 -22.06 -9.44 12.59
C LEU A 123 -22.62 -9.01 13.95
N LYS A 124 -22.26 -9.73 15.01
CA LYS A 124 -22.62 -9.37 16.38
C LYS A 124 -21.54 -8.52 17.07
N GLU A 125 -20.32 -8.65 16.59
CA GLU A 125 -19.14 -7.99 17.11
C GLU A 125 -18.40 -7.24 16.00
N ASN A 126 -17.53 -6.31 16.36
CA ASN A 126 -16.61 -5.71 15.40
C ASN A 126 -15.52 -6.72 15.00
N THR A 127 -15.91 -7.67 14.19
CA THR A 127 -15.06 -8.78 13.75
C THR A 127 -13.89 -8.28 12.91
N HIS A 128 -12.68 -8.60 13.35
CA HIS A 128 -11.44 -8.41 12.59
C HIS A 128 -11.09 -9.71 11.86
N ALA A 129 -10.83 -9.65 10.55
CA ALA A 129 -10.34 -10.84 9.85
C ALA A 129 -8.94 -11.24 10.37
N ILE A 130 -8.06 -10.26 10.51
CA ILE A 130 -6.75 -10.39 11.15
C ILE A 130 -6.59 -9.20 12.09
N GLY A 131 -6.23 -9.45 13.35
CA GLY A 131 -6.08 -8.36 14.29
C GLY A 131 -5.12 -8.63 15.44
N THR A 132 -4.57 -7.55 15.96
CA THR A 132 -3.83 -7.50 17.23
C THR A 132 -4.72 -6.89 18.29
N TYR A 133 -4.41 -7.17 19.54
CA TYR A 133 -5.00 -6.46 20.67
C TYR A 133 -4.00 -5.49 21.28
N ALA A 134 -4.45 -4.32 21.67
CA ALA A 134 -3.61 -3.32 22.31
C ALA A 134 -2.92 -3.94 23.55
N GLY A 135 -1.59 -3.91 23.59
CA GLY A 135 -0.80 -4.49 24.68
C GLY A 135 -0.10 -5.81 24.37
N SER A 136 -0.26 -6.38 23.19
CA SER A 136 0.55 -7.53 22.77
C SER A 136 2.02 -7.10 22.59
N PRO A 137 2.97 -7.61 23.39
CA PRO A 137 4.38 -7.25 23.21
C PRO A 137 4.96 -7.95 21.99
N LYS A 138 5.84 -7.27 21.26
CA LYS A 138 6.73 -7.76 20.19
C LYS A 138 6.08 -8.56 19.06
N ILE A 139 5.80 -7.87 17.97
CA ILE A 139 5.44 -8.47 16.70
C ILE A 139 6.44 -7.99 15.64
N LYS A 140 7.13 -8.94 14.99
CA LYS A 140 8.14 -8.60 13.99
C LYS A 140 8.05 -9.49 12.76
N GLY A 141 8.18 -8.86 11.59
CA GLY A 141 8.28 -9.59 10.31
C GLY A 141 6.98 -10.27 9.92
N VAL A 142 5.85 -9.61 10.07
CA VAL A 142 4.54 -10.18 9.68
C VAL A 142 4.17 -9.76 8.27
N ARG A 143 3.59 -10.71 7.52
CA ARG A 143 3.17 -10.48 6.14
C ARG A 143 1.77 -11.04 5.87
N PHE A 144 0.88 -10.18 5.37
CA PHE A 144 -0.46 -10.52 4.93
C PHE A 144 -0.57 -10.21 3.44
N THR A 145 -0.61 -11.26 2.62
CA THR A 145 -0.47 -11.08 1.17
C THR A 145 -1.42 -11.95 0.37
N ASN A 146 -1.89 -11.42 -0.77
CA ASN A 146 -2.78 -12.15 -1.68
C ASN A 146 -4.00 -12.74 -0.98
N LEU A 147 -4.59 -12.01 -0.05
CA LEU A 147 -5.82 -12.36 0.65
C LEU A 147 -7.03 -11.74 -0.03
N ARG A 148 -8.19 -12.39 0.11
CA ARG A 148 -9.50 -11.77 -0.04
C ARG A 148 -10.15 -11.68 1.33
N ILE A 149 -10.58 -10.49 1.74
CA ILE A 149 -11.22 -10.26 3.04
C ILE A 149 -12.53 -9.54 2.80
N GLU A 150 -13.62 -10.09 3.28
CA GLU A 150 -14.95 -9.56 3.00
C GLU A 150 -15.93 -9.79 4.16
N LYS A 151 -16.93 -8.92 4.29
CA LYS A 151 -18.03 -9.06 5.27
C LYS A 151 -17.55 -9.13 6.72
N VAL A 152 -16.56 -8.31 7.05
CA VAL A 152 -16.02 -8.15 8.40
C VAL A 152 -16.10 -6.67 8.80
N ALA A 153 -15.95 -6.36 10.07
CA ALA A 153 -15.89 -4.97 10.50
C ALA A 153 -14.52 -4.35 10.25
N VAL A 154 -13.46 -5.12 10.39
CA VAL A 154 -12.09 -4.69 10.12
C VAL A 154 -11.37 -5.75 9.31
N GLY A 155 -10.79 -5.35 8.19
CA GLY A 155 -10.02 -6.27 7.34
C GLY A 155 -8.76 -6.72 8.05
N ILE A 156 -7.75 -5.87 8.12
CA ILE A 156 -6.47 -6.15 8.77
C ILE A 156 -6.17 -5.03 9.75
N SER A 157 -5.98 -5.38 11.02
CA SER A 157 -5.59 -4.43 12.07
C SER A 157 -4.28 -4.86 12.70
N VAL A 158 -3.24 -4.05 12.55
CA VAL A 158 -1.97 -4.20 13.25
C VAL A 158 -1.78 -2.94 14.07
N ALA A 159 -2.38 -2.96 15.26
CA ALA A 159 -2.39 -1.82 16.16
C ALA A 159 -1.76 -2.20 17.49
N SER A 160 -0.81 -1.39 17.95
CA SER A 160 -0.13 -1.60 19.21
C SER A 160 -0.43 -0.48 20.21
N SER A 161 -0.27 -0.78 21.49
CA SER A 161 -0.15 0.25 22.52
C SER A 161 1.20 0.98 22.40
N ILE A 162 1.33 2.13 23.06
CA ILE A 162 2.52 2.99 23.01
C ILE A 162 3.81 2.25 23.42
N ASN A 163 3.70 1.15 24.17
CA ASN A 163 4.85 0.41 24.71
C ASN A 163 5.11 -0.92 23.98
N SER A 164 4.56 -1.12 22.79
CA SER A 164 4.70 -2.36 22.05
C SER A 164 5.64 -2.20 20.87
N ASP A 165 6.51 -3.20 20.66
CA ASP A 165 7.48 -3.20 19.57
C ASP A 165 6.89 -3.94 18.37
N TYR A 166 6.25 -3.22 17.46
CA TYR A 166 5.76 -3.78 16.20
C TYR A 166 6.62 -3.30 15.05
N GLU A 167 7.24 -4.24 14.37
CA GLU A 167 8.19 -3.95 13.30
C GLU A 167 7.99 -4.83 12.06
N ASP A 168 8.41 -4.31 10.91
CA ASP A 168 8.50 -5.03 9.64
C ASP A 168 7.17 -5.65 9.21
N VAL A 169 6.14 -4.81 9.13
CA VAL A 169 4.77 -5.22 8.75
C VAL A 169 4.56 -5.02 7.25
N ILE A 170 4.15 -6.06 6.54
CA ILE A 170 3.83 -6.01 5.11
C ILE A 170 2.38 -6.43 4.89
N ILE A 171 1.58 -5.54 4.30
CA ILE A 171 0.19 -5.77 3.89
C ILE A 171 0.12 -5.50 2.39
N ASP A 172 0.25 -6.55 1.58
CA ASP A 172 0.39 -6.37 0.13
C ASP A 172 -0.52 -7.26 -0.71
N ARG A 173 -0.97 -6.73 -1.86
CA ARG A 173 -1.73 -7.45 -2.90
C ARG A 173 -3.01 -8.13 -2.40
N ASN A 174 -3.67 -7.54 -1.41
CA ASN A 174 -4.93 -8.03 -0.88
C ASN A 174 -6.12 -7.39 -1.59
N VAL A 175 -7.25 -8.09 -1.58
CA VAL A 175 -8.57 -7.56 -1.93
C VAL A 175 -9.38 -7.48 -0.63
N ILE A 176 -9.69 -6.27 -0.18
CA ILE A 176 -10.34 -6.04 1.11
C ILE A 176 -11.64 -5.26 0.90
N GLY A 177 -12.70 -5.74 1.49
CA GLY A 177 -14.03 -5.12 1.48
C GLY A 177 -15.08 -5.94 0.71
N PRO A 178 -16.37 -5.68 1.00
CA PRO A 178 -16.86 -4.65 1.93
C PRO A 178 -16.49 -4.90 3.39
N THR A 179 -16.21 -3.79 4.14
CA THR A 179 -16.07 -3.84 5.60
C THR A 179 -17.21 -3.06 6.24
N ILE A 180 -17.88 -3.66 7.22
CA ILE A 180 -19.09 -3.12 7.83
C ILE A 180 -18.92 -3.06 9.34
N GLY A 181 -18.69 -1.86 9.88
CA GLY A 181 -18.66 -1.64 11.32
C GLY A 181 -20.02 -1.90 11.96
N VAL A 182 -20.06 -2.66 13.03
CA VAL A 182 -21.28 -2.94 13.82
C VAL A 182 -21.58 -1.76 14.73
N GLU A 183 -20.56 -1.13 15.28
CA GLU A 183 -20.63 0.03 16.15
C GLU A 183 -20.06 1.27 15.47
N PRO A 184 -20.47 2.47 15.90
CA PRO A 184 -19.85 3.72 15.47
C PRO A 184 -18.34 3.69 15.69
N GLY A 185 -17.60 4.16 14.70
CA GLY A 185 -16.14 4.21 14.79
C GLY A 185 -15.41 3.01 14.19
N TRP A 186 -16.08 1.96 13.72
CA TRP A 186 -15.49 0.80 13.06
C TRP A 186 -15.84 0.74 11.56
N GLY A 187 -15.21 -0.14 10.82
CA GLY A 187 -15.41 -0.28 9.37
C GLY A 187 -14.12 -0.01 8.57
N TYR A 188 -12.98 -0.45 9.09
CA TYR A 188 -11.67 -0.23 8.46
C TYR A 188 -11.33 -1.34 7.46
N GLY A 189 -10.74 -0.95 6.33
CA GLY A 189 -10.07 -1.91 5.44
C GLY A 189 -8.74 -2.37 6.05
N VAL A 190 -7.84 -1.44 6.27
CA VAL A 190 -6.54 -1.64 6.91
C VAL A 190 -6.36 -0.62 8.03
N HIS A 191 -5.96 -1.09 9.19
CA HIS A 191 -5.62 -0.26 10.35
C HIS A 191 -4.18 -0.58 10.78
N VAL A 192 -3.33 0.42 10.76
CA VAL A 192 -1.93 0.34 11.21
C VAL A 192 -1.71 1.41 12.25
N GLU A 193 -1.27 1.02 13.43
CA GLU A 193 -1.05 1.98 14.52
C GLU A 193 0.21 1.62 15.30
N ASN A 194 1.08 2.64 15.50
CA ASN A 194 2.33 2.51 16.25
C ASN A 194 3.22 1.36 15.78
N VAL A 195 3.53 1.32 14.48
CA VAL A 195 4.32 0.27 13.83
C VAL A 195 5.53 0.88 13.13
N MET A 196 6.68 0.23 13.27
CA MET A 196 7.91 0.56 12.56
C MET A 196 8.05 -0.24 11.27
N ASN A 197 8.60 0.37 10.21
CA ASN A 197 8.85 -0.28 8.91
C ASN A 197 7.60 -0.95 8.30
N ALA A 198 6.46 -0.28 8.35
CA ALA A 198 5.25 -0.84 7.76
C ALA A 198 5.13 -0.49 6.27
N THR A 199 4.68 -1.46 5.48
CA THR A 199 4.35 -1.26 4.06
C THR A 199 2.94 -1.76 3.77
N VAL A 200 2.07 -0.86 3.30
CA VAL A 200 0.72 -1.17 2.81
C VAL A 200 0.70 -0.89 1.32
N SER A 201 0.78 -1.93 0.48
CA SER A 201 1.00 -1.72 -0.95
C SER A 201 0.24 -2.67 -1.87
N GLY A 202 -0.14 -2.17 -3.06
CA GLY A 202 -0.76 -2.99 -4.10
C GLY A 202 -2.11 -3.60 -3.69
N ASN A 203 -2.79 -3.05 -2.70
CA ASN A 203 -4.08 -3.55 -2.24
C ASN A 203 -5.23 -2.92 -3.05
N LEU A 204 -6.26 -3.72 -3.30
CA LEU A 204 -7.57 -3.24 -3.72
C LEU A 204 -8.47 -3.19 -2.47
N ILE A 205 -8.85 -2.00 -2.04
CA ILE A 205 -9.70 -1.79 -0.87
C ILE A 205 -10.98 -1.11 -1.32
N LYS A 206 -12.13 -1.66 -0.95
CA LYS A 206 -13.41 -1.16 -1.44
C LYS A 206 -14.52 -1.20 -0.40
N GLU A 207 -15.47 -0.31 -0.54
CA GLU A 207 -16.73 -0.30 0.22
C GLU A 207 -16.50 -0.38 1.74
N CYS A 208 -15.56 0.42 2.26
CA CYS A 208 -15.32 0.53 3.69
C CYS A 208 -16.26 1.56 4.31
N THR A 209 -16.91 1.20 5.42
CA THR A 209 -17.89 2.09 6.07
C THR A 209 -17.24 3.20 6.90
N ARG A 210 -15.93 3.16 7.15
CA ARG A 210 -15.20 4.24 7.82
C ARG A 210 -13.94 4.63 7.02
N HIS A 211 -12.79 4.04 7.28
CA HIS A 211 -11.55 4.33 6.58
C HIS A 211 -11.09 3.13 5.78
N SER A 212 -10.74 3.31 4.53
CA SER A 212 -10.12 2.23 3.77
C SER A 212 -8.73 1.92 4.30
N ILE A 213 -7.94 2.95 4.59
CA ILE A 213 -6.65 2.82 5.30
C ILE A 213 -6.61 3.85 6.42
N TYR A 214 -6.34 3.40 7.64
CA TYR A 214 -6.12 4.24 8.80
C TYR A 214 -4.72 3.97 9.36
N LEU A 215 -3.84 4.95 9.22
CA LEU A 215 -2.53 4.98 9.86
C LEU A 215 -2.57 5.97 11.01
N ALA A 216 -2.14 5.52 12.18
CA ALA A 216 -2.05 6.39 13.34
C ALA A 216 -0.78 6.14 14.16
N ARG A 217 -0.31 7.17 14.85
CA ARG A 217 0.78 7.09 15.83
C ARG A 217 2.06 6.46 15.32
N ALA A 218 2.39 6.63 14.03
CA ALA A 218 3.69 6.23 13.54
C ALA A 218 4.76 7.16 14.17
N ALA A 219 5.69 6.56 14.92
CA ALA A 219 6.73 7.29 15.64
C ALA A 219 7.73 7.97 14.67
N GLU A 220 8.58 8.82 15.20
CA GLU A 220 9.74 9.31 14.43
C GLU A 220 10.61 8.13 13.98
N LYS A 221 11.05 8.16 12.72
CA LYS A 221 11.80 7.08 12.05
C LYS A 221 10.99 5.78 11.86
N ALA A 222 9.66 5.88 11.86
CA ALA A 222 8.81 4.72 11.65
C ALA A 222 8.91 4.14 10.22
N HIS A 223 9.28 4.96 9.23
CA HIS A 223 9.44 4.54 7.82
C HIS A 223 8.22 3.79 7.26
N VAL A 224 7.03 4.34 7.48
CA VAL A 224 5.80 3.75 6.98
C VAL A 224 5.56 4.15 5.52
N ARG A 225 5.15 3.19 4.69
CA ARG A 225 4.85 3.38 3.27
C ARG A 225 3.44 2.91 2.95
N ILE A 226 2.64 3.80 2.37
CA ILE A 226 1.30 3.50 1.84
C ILE A 226 1.33 3.81 0.34
N GLU A 227 1.45 2.77 -0.49
CA GLU A 227 1.76 2.99 -1.90
C GLU A 227 1.08 2.02 -2.85
N ASN A 228 0.81 2.50 -4.06
CA ASN A 228 0.24 1.67 -5.12
C ASN A 228 -1.06 0.96 -4.71
N ASN A 229 -1.86 1.56 -3.81
CA ASN A 229 -3.16 1.02 -3.44
C ASN A 229 -4.25 1.61 -4.33
N LEU A 230 -5.25 0.78 -4.63
CA LEU A 230 -6.49 1.20 -5.26
C LEU A 230 -7.60 1.19 -4.21
N ILE A 231 -8.20 2.35 -3.98
CA ILE A 231 -9.32 2.53 -3.06
C ILE A 231 -10.55 2.90 -3.88
N LEU A 232 -11.57 2.04 -3.83
CA LEU A 232 -12.80 2.20 -4.62
C LEU A 232 -14.00 2.45 -3.72
N ALA A 233 -14.88 3.35 -4.18
CA ALA A 233 -16.21 3.55 -3.63
C ALA A 233 -16.21 3.52 -2.09
N HIS A 234 -15.33 4.31 -1.48
CA HIS A 234 -15.38 4.53 -0.04
C HIS A 234 -16.73 5.17 0.29
N ASP A 235 -17.63 4.36 0.78
CA ASP A 235 -18.99 4.76 1.14
C ASP A 235 -19.18 4.56 2.64
N PRO A 236 -19.00 5.61 3.43
CA PRO A 236 -19.45 5.55 4.81
C PRO A 236 -20.95 5.27 4.79
N ALA A 237 -21.36 4.17 5.38
CA ALA A 237 -22.77 3.81 5.45
C ALA A 237 -23.58 5.01 5.90
N ALA A 238 -24.67 5.31 5.20
CA ALA A 238 -25.54 6.46 5.45
C ALA A 238 -26.06 6.57 6.90
N LYS A 239 -25.93 5.52 7.69
CA LYS A 239 -26.30 5.42 9.10
C LYS A 239 -25.22 5.89 10.09
N GLN A 240 -24.03 6.27 9.63
CA GLN A 240 -22.96 6.78 10.51
C GLN A 240 -22.56 8.23 10.17
N PRO A 241 -23.49 9.19 10.21
CA PRO A 241 -23.21 10.57 9.82
C PRO A 241 -22.29 11.34 10.76
N ARG A 242 -22.00 10.80 11.94
CA ARG A 242 -21.37 11.57 13.05
C ARG A 242 -19.85 11.54 13.07
N TRP A 243 -19.22 10.71 12.23
CA TRP A 243 -17.78 10.53 12.34
C TRP A 243 -17.07 10.98 11.07
N TYR A 244 -16.01 11.69 11.29
CA TYR A 244 -15.07 12.06 10.26
C TYR A 244 -14.56 10.80 9.56
N CYS A 245 -14.72 10.73 8.25
CA CYS A 245 -14.31 9.61 7.43
C CYS A 245 -13.50 10.12 6.25
N ALA A 246 -12.24 9.71 6.15
CA ALA A 246 -11.47 9.85 4.93
C ALA A 246 -11.12 8.46 4.40
N ALA A 247 -10.96 8.34 3.10
CA ALA A 247 -10.62 7.05 2.52
C ALA A 247 -9.24 6.59 2.99
N LEU A 248 -8.25 7.49 3.03
CA LEU A 248 -6.95 7.26 3.64
C LEU A 248 -6.68 8.33 4.70
N VAL A 249 -6.37 7.90 5.91
CA VAL A 249 -6.02 8.77 7.03
C VAL A 249 -4.59 8.50 7.47
N CYS A 250 -3.82 9.56 7.64
CA CYS A 250 -2.52 9.58 8.31
C CYS A 250 -2.61 10.53 9.50
N SER A 251 -2.76 10.00 10.70
CA SER A 251 -2.99 10.77 11.91
C SER A 251 -1.85 10.61 12.90
N ARG A 252 -1.40 11.71 13.51
CA ARG A 252 -0.38 11.68 14.58
C ARG A 252 0.88 10.91 14.21
N SER A 253 1.34 11.05 12.99
CA SER A 253 2.35 10.16 12.44
C SER A 253 3.53 10.93 11.89
N SER A 254 4.71 10.31 11.90
CA SER A 254 5.94 10.87 11.36
C SER A 254 6.62 9.87 10.43
N ASP A 255 7.46 10.38 9.52
CA ASP A 255 8.23 9.60 8.54
C ASP A 255 7.36 8.66 7.70
N VAL A 256 6.31 9.21 7.11
CA VAL A 256 5.35 8.47 6.30
C VAL A 256 5.45 8.89 4.83
N THR A 257 5.45 7.91 3.95
CA THR A 257 5.31 8.10 2.51
C THR A 257 3.94 7.61 2.06
N ILE A 258 3.16 8.49 1.42
CA ILE A 258 1.88 8.15 0.78
C ILE A 258 2.03 8.44 -0.71
N ALA A 259 2.16 7.41 -1.54
CA ALA A 259 2.56 7.58 -2.92
C ALA A 259 1.82 6.66 -3.89
N HIS A 260 1.60 7.15 -5.10
CA HIS A 260 1.07 6.35 -6.21
C HIS A 260 -0.25 5.63 -5.88
N ASN A 261 -1.06 6.15 -4.95
CA ASN A 261 -2.37 5.60 -4.67
C ASN A 261 -3.42 6.18 -5.62
N LEU A 262 -4.38 5.35 -6.02
CA LEU A 262 -5.55 5.77 -6.77
C LEU A 262 -6.80 5.63 -5.89
N LEU A 263 -7.49 6.73 -5.68
CA LEU A 263 -8.73 6.79 -4.91
C LEU A 263 -9.87 7.20 -5.85
N VAL A 264 -10.86 6.34 -6.01
CA VAL A 264 -11.98 6.54 -6.94
C VAL A 264 -13.28 6.70 -6.16
N ASN A 265 -13.98 7.78 -6.44
CA ASN A 265 -15.28 8.13 -5.82
C ASN A 265 -15.28 8.08 -4.28
N PRO A 266 -14.29 8.67 -3.59
CA PRO A 266 -14.40 8.82 -2.14
C PRO A 266 -15.50 9.84 -1.83
N ARG A 267 -16.49 9.42 -1.06
CA ARG A 267 -17.65 10.28 -0.74
C ARG A 267 -17.35 11.42 0.21
N THR A 268 -16.20 11.38 0.88
CA THR A 268 -15.77 12.39 1.84
C THR A 268 -14.42 12.96 1.44
N ILE A 269 -13.47 12.96 2.34
CA ILE A 269 -12.07 13.31 2.08
C ILE A 269 -11.37 12.09 1.49
N ALA A 270 -10.60 12.28 0.44
CA ALA A 270 -9.84 11.18 -0.13
C ALA A 270 -8.63 10.83 0.73
N ILE A 271 -7.72 11.77 0.94
CA ILE A 271 -6.54 11.61 1.79
C ILE A 271 -6.55 12.70 2.86
N SER A 272 -6.41 12.29 4.12
CA SER A 272 -6.29 13.20 5.25
C SER A 272 -4.97 12.98 5.98
N VAL A 273 -4.28 14.07 6.26
CA VAL A 273 -3.08 14.12 7.09
C VAL A 273 -3.37 14.98 8.31
N GLU A 274 -3.43 14.40 9.48
CA GLU A 274 -3.96 15.04 10.69
C GLU A 274 -2.93 15.12 11.81
N PRO A 275 -2.69 16.28 12.39
CA PRO A 275 -2.01 16.40 13.67
C PRO A 275 -2.96 16.01 14.82
N ASP A 276 -2.44 15.61 15.93
CA ASP A 276 -3.17 15.58 17.18
C ASP A 276 -2.76 16.77 18.06
N GLU A 277 -3.51 17.83 17.94
CA GLU A 277 -3.28 19.03 18.73
C GLU A 277 -3.57 18.80 20.23
N PHE A 278 -4.46 17.86 20.57
CA PHE A 278 -4.84 17.56 21.95
C PHE A 278 -3.75 16.83 22.73
N MET A 279 -3.02 15.92 22.08
CA MET A 279 -2.02 15.09 22.74
C MET A 279 -0.60 15.61 22.49
N GLY A 280 -0.44 16.72 21.77
CA GLY A 280 0.86 17.28 21.42
C GLY A 280 1.68 16.39 20.48
N TRP A 281 1.04 15.53 19.73
CA TRP A 281 1.71 14.63 18.79
C TRP A 281 1.77 15.25 17.39
N PRO A 282 2.92 15.76 16.99
CA PRO A 282 3.04 16.39 15.68
C PRO A 282 3.00 15.34 14.56
N THR A 283 2.30 15.68 13.50
CA THR A 283 2.45 15.01 12.22
C THR A 283 3.55 15.72 11.45
N LYS A 284 4.66 15.03 11.15
CA LYS A 284 5.82 15.62 10.46
C LYS A 284 6.52 14.61 9.54
N ASN A 285 7.30 15.11 8.60
CA ASN A 285 8.01 14.29 7.60
C ASN A 285 7.06 13.40 6.79
N ILE A 286 5.94 13.96 6.35
CA ILE A 286 4.99 13.26 5.48
C ILE A 286 5.28 13.62 4.04
N SER A 287 5.51 12.62 3.22
CA SER A 287 5.72 12.76 1.78
C SER A 287 4.50 12.25 1.02
N LEU A 288 3.89 13.14 0.22
CA LEU A 288 2.71 12.84 -0.60
C LEU A 288 3.06 13.04 -2.06
N PHE A 289 3.16 11.98 -2.86
CA PHE A 289 3.46 12.17 -4.27
C PHE A 289 2.75 11.19 -5.20
N SER A 290 2.41 11.67 -6.38
CA SER A 290 1.71 10.92 -7.44
C SER A 290 0.43 10.22 -6.99
N ASN A 291 -0.24 10.69 -5.95
CA ASN A 291 -1.55 10.17 -5.61
C ASN A 291 -2.59 10.77 -6.57
N ARG A 292 -3.56 9.98 -6.95
CA ARG A 292 -4.64 10.39 -7.84
C ARG A 292 -5.98 10.18 -7.18
N VAL A 293 -6.77 11.24 -7.17
CA VAL A 293 -8.13 11.22 -6.62
C VAL A 293 -9.10 11.54 -7.74
N LEU A 294 -10.05 10.66 -7.96
CA LEU A 294 -11.09 10.80 -8.98
C LEU A 294 -12.45 10.85 -8.31
N GLY A 295 -13.23 11.90 -8.61
CA GLY A 295 -14.61 12.00 -8.17
C GLY A 295 -14.79 12.16 -6.66
N SER A 296 -13.89 12.88 -5.98
CA SER A 296 -14.10 13.22 -4.57
C SER A 296 -15.23 14.23 -4.44
N ARG A 297 -16.18 13.98 -3.55
CA ARG A 297 -17.34 14.85 -3.35
C ARG A 297 -17.07 16.03 -2.44
N ARG A 298 -16.00 16.00 -1.67
CA ARG A 298 -15.74 17.05 -0.68
C ARG A 298 -14.35 17.64 -0.80
N VAL A 299 -13.34 16.90 -0.43
CA VAL A 299 -11.94 17.33 -0.43
C VAL A 299 -11.08 16.20 -0.96
N GLY A 300 -10.20 16.50 -1.89
CA GLY A 300 -9.27 15.51 -2.41
C GLY A 300 -8.21 15.17 -1.38
N ILE A 301 -7.31 16.10 -1.12
CA ILE A 301 -6.23 15.94 -0.15
C ILE A 301 -6.33 17.07 0.85
N TRP A 302 -6.39 16.71 2.12
CA TRP A 302 -6.45 17.66 3.22
C TRP A 302 -5.35 17.35 4.23
N GLY A 303 -4.75 18.38 4.78
CA GLY A 303 -3.77 18.20 5.81
C GLY A 303 -3.39 19.49 6.52
N THR A 304 -3.18 19.36 7.83
CA THR A 304 -2.48 20.34 8.63
C THR A 304 -1.17 19.72 9.04
N THR A 305 -0.07 20.38 8.73
CA THR A 305 1.24 19.83 9.01
C THR A 305 2.00 20.72 9.94
N GLY A 306 2.50 20.16 11.02
CA GLY A 306 3.44 20.80 11.93
C GLY A 306 4.90 20.67 11.51
N GLY A 307 5.20 20.32 10.24
CA GLY A 307 6.58 20.10 9.78
C GLY A 307 6.71 20.04 8.27
N PRO A 308 7.92 19.83 7.74
CA PRO A 308 8.12 19.77 6.31
C PRO A 308 7.39 18.58 5.70
N CYS A 309 6.34 18.86 4.99
CA CYS A 309 5.60 17.90 4.18
C CYS A 309 5.87 18.19 2.71
N GLY A 310 6.35 17.18 2.01
CA GLY A 310 6.53 17.29 0.56
C GLY A 310 5.30 16.78 -0.18
N ALA A 311 4.72 17.57 -1.08
CA ALA A 311 3.68 17.11 -2.01
C ALA A 311 4.11 17.35 -3.45
N LEU A 312 4.08 16.30 -4.26
CA LEU A 312 4.52 16.34 -5.66
C LEU A 312 3.56 15.56 -6.56
N ALA A 313 3.24 16.15 -7.71
CA ALA A 313 2.50 15.47 -8.78
C ALA A 313 1.19 14.78 -8.34
N ASN A 314 0.56 15.23 -7.25
CA ASN A 314 -0.75 14.73 -6.87
C ASN A 314 -1.82 15.37 -7.77
N SER A 315 -2.84 14.62 -8.14
CA SER A 315 -3.96 15.12 -8.93
C SER A 315 -5.29 14.82 -8.27
N VAL A 316 -6.20 15.77 -8.29
CA VAL A 316 -7.54 15.66 -7.72
C VAL A 316 -8.56 16.09 -8.76
N THR A 317 -9.55 15.24 -9.00
CA THR A 317 -10.75 15.59 -9.74
C THR A 317 -11.93 15.50 -8.78
N LEU A 318 -12.62 16.61 -8.59
CA LEU A 318 -13.80 16.67 -7.74
C LEU A 318 -15.05 16.25 -8.55
N ASP A 319 -15.97 15.57 -7.90
CA ASP A 319 -17.30 15.32 -8.45
C ASP A 319 -18.05 16.67 -8.48
N PRO A 320 -18.63 17.09 -9.62
CA PRO A 320 -19.43 18.30 -9.70
C PRO A 320 -20.74 18.24 -8.89
N ALA A 321 -21.16 17.06 -8.44
CA ALA A 321 -22.33 16.94 -7.57
C ALA A 321 -22.08 17.67 -6.24
N PRO A 322 -23.03 18.53 -5.79
CA PRO A 322 -22.85 19.18 -4.49
C PRO A 322 -22.72 18.15 -3.38
N PRO A 323 -21.83 18.38 -2.41
CA PRO A 323 -21.72 17.51 -1.25
C PRO A 323 -23.08 17.44 -0.54
N ASP A 324 -23.41 16.27 0.01
CA ASP A 324 -24.61 16.13 0.84
C ASP A 324 -24.57 17.18 1.96
N PRO A 325 -25.53 18.11 2.03
CA PRO A 325 -25.52 19.20 3.01
C PRO A 325 -25.44 18.72 4.46
N GLN A 326 -26.02 17.56 4.74
CA GLN A 326 -26.04 16.98 6.09
C GLN A 326 -24.65 16.54 6.54
N TRP A 327 -23.84 16.04 5.63
CA TRP A 327 -22.43 15.67 5.86
C TRP A 327 -21.53 16.89 6.05
N CYS A 328 -21.80 17.96 5.34
CA CYS A 328 -21.04 19.20 5.46
C CYS A 328 -21.23 19.87 6.83
N LEU A 329 -22.41 19.77 7.43
CA LEU A 329 -22.72 20.41 8.71
C LEU A 329 -22.08 19.68 9.90
N GLU A 330 -22.12 18.36 9.94
CA GLU A 330 -21.63 17.58 11.09
C GLU A 330 -20.11 17.51 11.18
N THR A 331 -19.42 17.44 10.06
CA THR A 331 -17.94 17.47 10.04
C THR A 331 -17.37 18.87 10.18
N SER A 332 -18.12 19.92 9.83
CA SER A 332 -17.69 21.31 10.04
C SER A 332 -17.60 21.69 11.51
N THR A 333 -18.44 21.11 12.36
CA THR A 333 -18.43 21.42 13.80
C THR A 333 -17.26 20.82 14.57
N TYR A 334 -16.65 19.74 14.10
CA TYR A 334 -15.57 19.10 14.84
C TYR A 334 -14.17 19.59 14.45
N ASN A 335 -13.93 19.96 13.19
CA ASN A 335 -12.60 20.34 12.71
C ASN A 335 -12.50 21.73 12.07
N TYR A 336 -13.60 22.34 11.65
CA TYR A 336 -13.58 23.65 11.01
C TYR A 336 -13.53 24.83 11.97
N ALA A 337 -13.89 24.64 13.23
CA ALA A 337 -13.84 25.73 14.22
C ALA A 337 -12.40 26.13 14.61
N ARG A 338 -11.39 25.32 14.26
CA ARG A 338 -9.99 25.54 14.63
C ARG A 338 -9.02 25.69 13.46
N GLY A 339 -9.37 25.27 12.29
CA GLY A 339 -8.50 25.36 11.11
C GLY A 339 -8.95 26.48 10.18
N LYS A 340 -8.16 27.53 10.01
CA LYS A 340 -8.30 28.41 8.87
C LYS A 340 -8.42 27.54 7.62
N LYS A 341 -9.38 27.88 6.76
CA LYS A 341 -9.56 27.34 5.40
C LYS A 341 -8.28 27.58 4.59
N THR A 342 -7.29 26.78 4.88
CA THR A 342 -6.13 26.66 4.04
C THR A 342 -6.34 25.35 3.30
N GLU A 343 -6.76 25.43 2.05
CA GLU A 343 -6.11 24.64 1.02
C GLU A 343 -4.62 24.99 1.17
N SER A 344 -3.99 24.51 2.24
CA SER A 344 -2.55 24.55 2.33
C SER A 344 -2.11 23.55 1.28
N ALA A 345 -1.90 24.05 0.08
CA ALA A 345 -1.06 23.40 -0.88
C ALA A 345 0.17 22.99 -0.08
N ILE A 346 0.30 21.70 0.21
CA ILE A 346 1.52 21.17 0.80
C ILE A 346 2.57 21.49 -0.24
N GLU A 347 3.40 22.49 0.01
CA GLU A 347 4.36 23.00 -0.96
C GLU A 347 5.37 21.91 -1.33
N PRO A 348 5.77 21.80 -2.59
CA PRO A 348 6.81 20.87 -2.98
C PRO A 348 8.12 21.26 -2.30
N PRO A 349 8.99 20.29 -1.99
CA PRO A 349 10.25 20.54 -1.30
C PRO A 349 11.21 21.49 -2.02
N ALA A 350 11.01 21.69 -3.33
CA ALA A 350 11.71 22.69 -4.11
C ALA A 350 10.78 23.37 -5.11
N ALA A 351 10.89 24.69 -5.22
CA ALA A 351 10.04 25.50 -6.11
C ALA A 351 10.07 25.03 -7.57
N ARG A 352 11.20 24.50 -8.04
CA ARG A 352 11.35 23.95 -9.41
C ARG A 352 10.43 22.76 -9.70
N TRP A 353 9.92 22.08 -8.68
CA TRP A 353 9.01 20.93 -8.82
C TRP A 353 7.53 21.29 -8.67
N LYS A 354 7.20 22.57 -8.51
CA LYS A 354 5.81 23.02 -8.36
C LYS A 354 4.89 22.50 -9.48
N ASN A 355 5.42 22.38 -10.69
CA ASN A 355 4.70 21.88 -11.85
C ASN A 355 5.13 20.47 -12.26
N ALA A 356 5.56 19.64 -11.32
CA ALA A 356 5.88 18.25 -11.59
C ALA A 356 4.63 17.51 -12.10
N GLY A 357 4.70 16.96 -13.31
CA GLY A 357 3.61 16.22 -13.93
C GLY A 357 3.67 14.72 -13.62
N TYR A 358 4.88 14.19 -13.39
CA TYR A 358 5.08 12.77 -13.18
C TYR A 358 6.15 12.53 -12.13
N THR A 359 5.94 11.46 -11.33
CA THR A 359 6.97 10.92 -10.46
C THR A 359 7.04 9.40 -10.56
N ALA A 360 8.21 8.84 -10.25
CA ALA A 360 8.41 7.40 -10.16
C ALA A 360 9.43 7.11 -9.06
N GLU A 361 9.30 6.01 -8.36
CA GLU A 361 10.26 5.57 -7.38
C GLU A 361 11.04 4.36 -7.90
N LEU A 362 12.36 4.36 -7.70
CA LEU A 362 13.23 3.29 -8.13
C LEU A 362 14.45 3.20 -7.22
N GLY A 363 14.64 2.05 -6.57
CA GLY A 363 15.81 1.83 -5.71
C GLY A 363 15.91 2.82 -4.55
N GLY A 364 14.78 3.23 -3.96
CA GLY A 364 14.72 4.17 -2.84
C GLY A 364 15.02 5.64 -3.21
N LYS A 365 15.09 5.97 -4.50
CA LYS A 365 15.21 7.33 -5.01
C LYS A 365 13.91 7.73 -5.71
N LEU A 366 13.56 9.00 -5.61
CA LEU A 366 12.42 9.61 -6.29
C LEU A 366 12.86 10.28 -7.58
N PHE A 367 12.25 9.92 -8.68
CA PHE A 367 12.44 10.56 -9.98
C PHE A 367 11.28 11.52 -10.25
N ILE A 368 11.59 12.75 -10.57
CA ILE A 368 10.61 13.84 -10.69
C ILE A 368 10.76 14.47 -12.08
N MET A 369 9.69 14.42 -12.85
CA MET A 369 9.60 15.05 -14.17
C MET A 369 8.83 16.38 -14.07
N ALA A 370 9.52 17.47 -14.20
CA ALA A 370 8.96 18.81 -14.16
C ALA A 370 9.43 19.64 -15.37
N GLY A 371 8.48 20.12 -16.20
CA GLY A 371 8.81 20.94 -17.38
C GLY A 371 9.77 20.25 -18.36
N GLY A 372 9.71 18.94 -18.49
CA GLY A 372 10.60 18.15 -19.37
C GLY A 372 11.99 17.89 -18.78
N VAL A 373 12.25 18.30 -17.55
CA VAL A 373 13.49 18.02 -16.82
C VAL A 373 13.24 16.87 -15.86
N LEU A 374 14.14 15.91 -15.85
CA LEU A 374 14.09 14.75 -14.94
C LEU A 374 15.15 14.91 -13.83
N ASP A 375 14.68 14.98 -12.61
CA ASP A 375 15.53 14.99 -11.42
C ASP A 375 15.44 13.65 -10.69
N GLN A 376 16.55 13.21 -10.10
CA GLN A 376 16.64 12.13 -9.14
C GLN A 376 16.86 12.73 -7.76
N ALA A 377 15.89 12.60 -6.88
CA ALA A 377 15.94 13.16 -5.53
C ALA A 377 16.04 12.05 -4.48
N ASP A 378 16.71 12.37 -3.39
CA ASP A 378 16.65 11.57 -2.17
C ASP A 378 15.41 12.01 -1.37
N PRO A 379 14.43 11.14 -1.13
CA PRO A 379 13.19 11.53 -0.46
C PRO A 379 13.35 11.89 1.03
N LYS A 380 14.51 11.61 1.61
CA LYS A 380 14.81 11.94 3.01
C LYS A 380 15.44 13.31 3.17
N THR A 381 16.38 13.64 2.28
CA THR A 381 17.16 14.88 2.36
C THR A 381 16.74 15.93 1.34
N TRP A 382 15.99 15.52 0.32
CA TRP A 382 15.59 16.32 -0.84
C TRP A 382 16.78 16.89 -1.64
N THR A 383 17.96 16.34 -1.45
CA THR A 383 19.08 16.57 -2.36
C THR A 383 18.80 15.87 -3.67
N PHE A 384 19.21 16.45 -4.77
CA PHE A 384 18.89 15.93 -6.10
C PHE A 384 20.02 16.09 -7.12
N GLU A 385 19.96 15.24 -8.13
CA GLU A 385 20.76 15.30 -9.35
C GLU A 385 19.83 15.44 -10.55
N THR A 386 20.26 16.18 -11.57
CA THR A 386 19.46 16.44 -12.77
C THR A 386 20.02 15.67 -13.96
N CYS A 387 19.14 14.99 -14.69
CA CYS A 387 19.48 14.39 -15.96
C CYS A 387 19.83 15.48 -17.00
N PRO A 388 20.94 15.38 -17.73
CA PRO A 388 21.33 16.36 -18.73
C PRO A 388 20.39 16.40 -19.95
N LYS A 389 19.66 15.32 -20.22
CA LYS A 389 18.67 15.27 -21.28
C LYS A 389 17.37 15.96 -20.86
N LYS A 390 16.82 16.76 -21.76
CA LYS A 390 15.45 17.30 -21.66
C LYS A 390 14.51 16.55 -22.60
N TRP A 391 13.26 16.46 -22.20
CA TRP A 391 12.20 15.83 -22.96
C TRP A 391 11.09 16.82 -23.27
N GLU A 392 10.52 16.71 -24.45
CA GLU A 392 9.32 17.42 -24.84
C GLU A 392 8.12 16.45 -24.86
N ASN A 393 6.93 17.00 -24.65
CA ASN A 393 5.67 16.24 -24.75
C ASN A 393 5.69 14.92 -23.97
N VAL A 394 6.13 14.96 -22.71
CA VAL A 394 6.13 13.78 -21.85
C VAL A 394 4.70 13.31 -21.58
N ARG A 395 4.44 12.01 -21.76
CA ARG A 395 3.17 11.34 -21.53
C ARG A 395 3.18 10.45 -20.30
N GLY A 396 4.37 10.12 -19.77
CA GLY A 396 4.50 9.32 -18.57
C GLY A 396 5.93 9.08 -18.15
N LEU A 397 6.08 8.79 -16.86
CA LEU A 397 7.32 8.36 -16.22
C LEU A 397 7.01 7.09 -15.44
N VAL A 398 7.71 6.00 -15.70
CA VAL A 398 7.42 4.70 -15.10
C VAL A 398 8.69 4.00 -14.67
N ALA A 399 8.70 3.56 -13.43
CA ALA A 399 9.72 2.68 -12.88
C ALA A 399 9.26 1.22 -12.93
N LEU A 400 10.14 0.33 -13.33
CA LEU A 400 9.95 -1.12 -13.26
C LEU A 400 10.99 -1.71 -12.31
N GLU A 401 10.56 -2.13 -11.16
CA GLU A 401 11.35 -2.93 -10.26
C GLU A 401 11.26 -4.41 -10.66
N ASN A 402 12.41 -5.11 -10.61
CA ASN A 402 12.48 -6.54 -10.96
C ASN A 402 11.92 -6.91 -12.34
N ALA A 403 12.17 -6.07 -13.33
CA ALA A 403 11.71 -6.28 -14.69
C ALA A 403 12.00 -7.71 -15.19
N LEU A 404 10.95 -8.48 -15.51
CA LEU A 404 11.01 -9.86 -16.02
C LEU A 404 11.73 -10.85 -15.09
N GLY A 405 11.55 -10.73 -13.77
CA GLY A 405 12.13 -11.66 -12.79
C GLY A 405 13.64 -11.52 -12.58
N LYS A 406 14.27 -10.54 -13.20
CA LYS A 406 15.66 -10.15 -12.94
C LYS A 406 15.67 -8.94 -12.03
N LYS A 407 16.56 -8.88 -11.03
CA LYS A 407 16.80 -7.71 -10.15
C LYS A 407 17.34 -6.51 -10.95
N LYS A 408 16.63 -6.12 -12.01
CA LYS A 408 16.99 -4.98 -12.86
C LYS A 408 15.93 -3.92 -12.70
N HIS A 409 16.32 -2.85 -12.08
CA HIS A 409 15.55 -1.63 -11.98
C HIS A 409 15.66 -0.87 -13.31
N ARG A 410 14.54 -0.43 -13.85
CA ARG A 410 14.48 0.33 -15.11
C ARG A 410 13.55 1.51 -14.97
N LEU A 411 13.96 2.65 -15.52
CA LEU A 411 13.18 3.86 -15.59
C LEU A 411 12.85 4.17 -17.05
N PHE A 412 11.61 4.54 -17.32
CA PHE A 412 11.14 4.85 -18.68
C PHE A 412 10.46 6.21 -18.71
N VAL A 413 10.81 7.00 -19.71
CA VAL A 413 10.11 8.23 -20.09
C VAL A 413 9.36 7.96 -21.39
N VAL A 414 8.06 8.15 -21.39
CA VAL A 414 7.20 8.04 -22.58
C VAL A 414 6.93 9.44 -23.10
N THR A 415 7.18 9.66 -24.38
CA THR A 415 6.93 10.92 -25.09
C THR A 415 6.04 10.69 -26.29
N ASP A 416 5.61 11.72 -26.98
CA ASP A 416 4.82 11.60 -28.22
C ASP A 416 5.49 10.72 -29.27
N THR A 417 6.81 10.78 -29.37
CA THR A 417 7.59 10.19 -30.46
C THR A 417 8.35 8.91 -30.08
N GLY A 418 8.29 8.50 -28.82
CA GLY A 418 9.03 7.31 -28.40
C GLY A 418 8.99 7.01 -26.92
N ILE A 419 9.76 6.00 -26.57
CA ILE A 419 9.98 5.55 -25.19
C ILE A 419 11.48 5.50 -24.93
N ASP A 420 11.92 6.24 -23.95
CA ASP A 420 13.31 6.31 -23.52
C ASP A 420 13.53 5.48 -22.25
N GLU A 421 14.43 4.51 -22.31
CA GLU A 421 14.96 3.83 -21.14
C GLU A 421 16.11 4.68 -20.57
N VAL A 422 15.98 5.11 -19.33
CA VAL A 422 16.98 5.94 -18.62
C VAL A 422 17.73 5.08 -17.63
N ASN A 423 19.04 5.06 -17.72
CA ASN A 423 19.90 4.54 -16.65
C ASN A 423 20.17 5.65 -15.64
N PRO A 424 19.60 5.60 -14.44
CA PRO A 424 19.68 6.72 -13.50
C PRO A 424 21.05 6.88 -12.82
N VAL A 425 21.92 5.86 -12.88
CA VAL A 425 23.26 5.94 -12.30
C VAL A 425 24.25 6.67 -13.21
N ARG A 426 24.05 6.51 -14.53
CA ARG A 426 24.97 7.05 -15.54
C ARG A 426 24.32 8.10 -16.42
N TRP A 427 23.07 8.39 -16.23
CA TRP A 427 22.22 9.23 -17.06
C TRP A 427 22.28 8.90 -18.56
N LYS A 428 22.53 7.61 -18.88
CA LYS A 428 22.49 7.12 -20.27
C LYS A 428 21.06 6.84 -20.67
N VAL A 429 20.69 7.33 -21.85
CA VAL A 429 19.35 7.18 -22.42
C VAL A 429 19.42 6.31 -23.66
N LYS A 430 18.56 5.28 -23.71
CA LYS A 430 18.34 4.46 -24.88
C LYS A 430 16.94 4.71 -25.40
N SER A 431 16.83 5.30 -26.60
CA SER A 431 15.57 5.67 -27.20
C SER A 431 15.02 4.60 -28.11
N SER A 432 13.71 4.39 -28.08
CA SER A 432 12.95 3.57 -29.02
C SER A 432 11.89 4.42 -29.67
N LYS A 433 11.88 4.52 -30.99
CA LYS A 433 10.88 5.27 -31.75
C LYS A 433 9.49 4.64 -31.63
N GLY A 434 8.46 5.44 -31.62
CA GLY A 434 7.06 5.01 -31.59
C GLY A 434 6.14 6.22 -31.57
N ASP A 435 4.93 6.07 -32.07
CA ASP A 435 3.89 7.07 -32.00
C ASP A 435 3.06 6.86 -30.73
N TRP A 436 3.24 7.73 -29.73
CA TRP A 436 2.52 7.73 -28.47
C TRP A 436 1.80 9.04 -28.18
N LYS A 437 1.59 9.87 -29.21
CA LYS A 437 0.97 11.19 -29.09
C LYS A 437 -0.36 11.17 -28.34
N ASP A 438 -1.17 10.12 -28.55
CA ASP A 438 -2.46 9.96 -27.89
C ASP A 438 -2.39 9.07 -26.63
N ALA A 439 -1.18 8.79 -26.13
CA ALA A 439 -1.03 8.07 -24.87
C ALA A 439 -1.52 8.97 -23.72
N ARG A 440 -2.51 8.46 -22.98
CA ARG A 440 -3.15 9.18 -21.87
C ARG A 440 -2.60 8.74 -20.53
N PHE A 441 -2.31 7.46 -20.40
CA PHE A 441 -1.80 6.87 -19.15
C PHE A 441 -0.75 5.81 -19.42
N VAL A 442 0.25 5.79 -18.56
CA VAL A 442 1.31 4.79 -18.57
C VAL A 442 1.48 4.26 -17.15
N THR A 443 1.57 2.95 -17.03
CA THR A 443 1.77 2.29 -15.73
C THR A 443 2.62 1.03 -15.87
N ALA A 444 3.03 0.45 -14.75
CA ALA A 444 3.74 -0.82 -14.68
C ALA A 444 2.84 -1.90 -14.08
N ALA A 445 2.80 -3.06 -14.72
CA ALA A 445 2.14 -4.24 -14.16
C ALA A 445 2.79 -5.52 -14.67
N ALA A 446 2.98 -6.52 -13.81
CA ALA A 446 3.55 -7.81 -14.13
C ALA A 446 4.92 -7.77 -14.84
N GLY A 447 5.72 -6.73 -14.57
CA GLY A 447 7.02 -6.54 -15.20
C GLY A 447 6.98 -5.99 -16.63
N TYR A 448 5.84 -5.47 -17.06
CA TYR A 448 5.62 -4.82 -18.37
C TYR A 448 5.19 -3.37 -18.19
N LEU A 449 5.44 -2.56 -19.22
CA LEU A 449 4.80 -1.26 -19.36
C LEU A 449 3.40 -1.48 -19.97
N GLN A 450 2.41 -0.82 -19.38
CA GLN A 450 1.05 -0.77 -19.91
C GLN A 450 0.76 0.67 -20.30
N VAL A 451 0.37 0.88 -21.57
CA VAL A 451 0.06 2.20 -22.11
C VAL A 451 -1.37 2.22 -22.60
N LEU A 452 -2.17 3.15 -22.11
CA LEU A 452 -3.48 3.44 -22.67
C LEU A 452 -3.32 4.53 -23.72
N LYS A 453 -3.55 4.18 -24.98
CA LYS A 453 -3.54 5.11 -26.12
C LYS A 453 -4.89 5.01 -26.82
N GLY A 454 -5.62 6.13 -26.89
CA GLY A 454 -7.02 6.09 -27.34
C GLY A 454 -7.82 5.10 -26.48
N ASP A 455 -8.52 4.18 -27.12
CA ASP A 455 -9.28 3.10 -26.47
C ASP A 455 -8.52 1.78 -26.42
N GLU A 456 -7.21 1.78 -26.63
CA GLU A 456 -6.41 0.56 -26.68
C GLU A 456 -5.39 0.52 -25.54
N VAL A 457 -5.23 -0.65 -24.94
CA VAL A 457 -4.15 -0.94 -24.00
C VAL A 457 -3.04 -1.68 -24.70
N TYR A 458 -1.87 -1.10 -24.69
CA TYR A 458 -0.63 -1.68 -25.19
C TYR A 458 0.19 -2.24 -24.05
N ARG A 459 0.54 -3.50 -24.13
CA ARG A 459 1.53 -4.13 -23.24
C ARG A 459 2.88 -4.15 -23.94
N LEU A 460 3.86 -3.50 -23.35
CA LEU A 460 5.18 -3.34 -23.95
C LEU A 460 6.24 -4.09 -23.13
N SER A 461 7.08 -4.84 -23.82
CA SER A 461 8.21 -5.48 -23.17
C SER A 461 9.28 -4.45 -22.78
N PRO A 462 9.78 -4.44 -21.55
CA PRO A 462 10.87 -3.55 -21.18
C PRO A 462 12.18 -3.81 -21.92
N LYS A 463 12.33 -4.99 -22.57
CA LYS A 463 13.50 -5.30 -23.41
C LYS A 463 13.44 -4.61 -24.77
N SER A 464 12.26 -4.40 -25.30
CA SER A 464 12.00 -3.82 -26.62
C SER A 464 10.75 -2.94 -26.55
N PRO A 465 10.80 -1.80 -25.85
CA PRO A 465 9.61 -0.98 -25.59
C PRO A 465 9.04 -0.32 -26.85
N GLY A 466 9.80 -0.26 -27.93
CA GLY A 466 9.32 0.20 -29.23
C GLY A 466 8.51 -0.83 -30.02
N SER A 467 8.63 -2.13 -29.69
CA SER A 467 7.85 -3.18 -30.34
C SER A 467 6.50 -3.34 -29.65
N ARG A 468 5.43 -3.04 -30.35
CA ARG A 468 4.06 -3.23 -29.88
C ARG A 468 3.79 -4.72 -29.69
N SER A 469 3.53 -5.14 -28.47
CA SER A 469 2.99 -6.48 -28.23
C SER A 469 1.60 -6.34 -27.64
N VAL A 470 0.64 -6.97 -28.25
CA VAL A 470 -0.76 -7.14 -27.80
C VAL A 470 -1.44 -5.83 -27.43
N ASN A 471 -2.32 -5.39 -28.27
CA ASN A 471 -3.33 -4.42 -27.96
C ASN A 471 -4.67 -5.13 -27.78
N LYS A 472 -5.48 -4.62 -26.91
CA LYS A 472 -6.88 -4.96 -26.80
C LYS A 472 -7.68 -3.67 -26.76
N ALA A 473 -8.68 -3.58 -27.66
CA ALA A 473 -9.59 -2.44 -27.67
C ALA A 473 -10.52 -2.50 -26.45
N TRP A 474 -10.66 -1.36 -25.79
CA TRP A 474 -11.55 -1.14 -24.66
C TRP A 474 -12.28 0.18 -24.84
N PRO A 475 -13.36 0.20 -25.64
CA PRO A 475 -14.09 1.43 -25.93
C PRO A 475 -14.55 2.16 -24.67
N GLY A 476 -14.26 3.47 -24.62
CA GLY A 476 -14.57 4.28 -23.46
C GLY A 476 -13.60 4.13 -22.29
N ALA A 477 -12.42 3.55 -22.54
CA ALA A 477 -11.35 3.48 -21.54
C ALA A 477 -10.95 4.89 -21.08
N SER A 478 -10.95 5.12 -19.79
CA SER A 478 -10.60 6.41 -19.20
C SER A 478 -9.32 6.37 -18.36
N TRP A 479 -9.03 5.25 -17.73
CA TRP A 479 -7.89 5.11 -16.83
C TRP A 479 -7.29 3.71 -16.81
N ILE A 480 -5.96 3.65 -16.57
CA ILE A 480 -5.25 2.43 -16.17
C ILE A 480 -4.38 2.73 -14.95
N PHE A 481 -4.26 1.77 -14.05
CA PHE A 481 -3.44 1.89 -12.85
C PHE A 481 -2.85 0.53 -12.45
N GLY A 482 -1.52 0.46 -12.27
CA GLY A 482 -0.83 -0.79 -11.96
C GLY A 482 -1.05 -1.24 -10.52
N LEU A 483 -1.32 -2.54 -10.35
CA LEU A 483 -1.48 -3.21 -9.06
C LEU A 483 -0.68 -4.52 -9.08
N GLY A 484 0.63 -4.43 -8.89
CA GLY A 484 1.50 -5.60 -8.92
C GLY A 484 1.43 -6.36 -10.24
N ASP A 485 0.95 -7.60 -10.22
CA ASP A 485 0.77 -8.42 -11.43
C ASP A 485 -0.48 -8.07 -12.26
N ASN A 486 -1.34 -7.20 -11.75
CA ASN A 486 -2.56 -6.76 -12.38
C ASN A 486 -2.54 -5.26 -12.62
N PHE A 487 -3.53 -4.76 -13.34
CA PHE A 487 -3.83 -3.35 -13.39
C PHE A 487 -5.33 -3.10 -13.37
N TYR A 488 -5.70 -2.04 -12.71
CA TYR A 488 -7.05 -1.54 -12.68
C TYR A 488 -7.35 -0.77 -13.96
N PHE A 489 -8.59 -0.92 -14.43
CA PHE A 489 -9.02 -0.37 -15.68
C PHE A 489 -10.43 0.20 -15.55
N LEU A 490 -10.55 1.49 -15.75
CA LEU A 490 -11.83 2.19 -15.70
C LEU A 490 -12.35 2.42 -17.11
N ILE A 491 -13.58 1.97 -17.37
CA ILE A 491 -14.32 2.26 -18.61
C ILE A 491 -15.72 2.76 -18.27
N ALA A 492 -16.39 3.38 -19.24
CA ALA A 492 -17.76 3.92 -19.06
C ALA A 492 -18.79 2.87 -18.60
N LYS A 493 -18.54 1.58 -18.84
CA LYS A 493 -19.42 0.45 -18.48
C LYS A 493 -19.03 -0.26 -17.18
N GLY A 494 -18.10 0.29 -16.40
CA GLY A 494 -17.67 -0.23 -15.10
C GLY A 494 -16.17 -0.41 -14.97
N ASP A 495 -15.79 -0.98 -13.84
CA ASP A 495 -14.42 -1.15 -13.41
C ASP A 495 -13.95 -2.57 -13.64
N TYR A 496 -12.71 -2.73 -14.07
CA TYR A 496 -12.11 -4.04 -14.35
C TYR A 496 -10.73 -4.15 -13.69
N LEU A 497 -10.41 -5.34 -13.21
CA LEU A 497 -9.06 -5.72 -12.86
C LEU A 497 -8.52 -6.63 -13.95
N LEU A 498 -7.47 -6.21 -14.65
CA LEU A 498 -6.86 -6.94 -15.74
C LEU A 498 -5.53 -7.55 -15.30
N ASN A 499 -5.30 -8.79 -15.71
CA ASN A 499 -4.00 -9.42 -15.53
C ASN A 499 -2.96 -8.79 -16.48
N GLY A 500 -1.87 -8.27 -15.94
CA GLY A 500 -0.85 -7.55 -16.72
C GLY A 500 -0.12 -8.38 -17.79
N LYS A 501 -0.14 -9.71 -17.69
CA LYS A 501 0.46 -10.60 -18.69
C LYS A 501 -0.53 -10.98 -19.79
N THR A 502 -1.77 -11.27 -19.45
CA THR A 502 -2.74 -11.87 -20.37
C THR A 502 -3.78 -10.89 -20.89
N LEU A 503 -3.90 -9.71 -20.29
CA LEU A 503 -4.95 -8.72 -20.50
C LEU A 503 -6.39 -9.28 -20.32
N LYS A 504 -6.52 -10.43 -19.67
CA LYS A 504 -7.84 -10.96 -19.24
C LYS A 504 -8.30 -10.21 -18.02
N GLY A 505 -9.54 -9.76 -18.02
CA GLY A 505 -10.12 -8.94 -16.96
C GLY A 505 -11.26 -9.60 -16.24
N VAL A 506 -11.46 -9.19 -14.99
CA VAL A 506 -12.62 -9.50 -14.17
C VAL A 506 -13.28 -8.17 -13.82
N LYS A 507 -14.59 -8.08 -14.06
CA LYS A 507 -15.37 -6.89 -13.68
C LYS A 507 -15.43 -6.80 -12.15
N LEU A 508 -15.13 -5.62 -11.62
CA LEU A 508 -15.16 -5.34 -10.20
C LEU A 508 -16.53 -4.77 -9.84
N GLY A 509 -17.34 -5.54 -9.13
CA GLY A 509 -18.67 -5.10 -8.69
C GLY A 509 -19.78 -5.33 -9.74
N GLY A 510 -20.91 -5.90 -9.33
CA GLY A 510 -22.17 -5.78 -10.03
C GLY A 510 -22.76 -4.41 -9.71
N GLU A 511 -23.23 -3.72 -10.71
CA GLU A 511 -24.04 -2.50 -10.64
C GLU A 511 -23.72 -1.52 -9.51
N THR A 512 -22.69 -0.72 -9.68
CA THR A 512 -22.56 0.54 -8.96
C THR A 512 -22.81 1.66 -9.95
N ARG A 513 -24.01 2.20 -9.88
CA ARG A 513 -24.32 3.55 -10.36
C ARG A 513 -23.96 4.56 -9.28
#